data_812d9a7cf9f1da5724a8f665bf189b1d
#
_entry.id   812d9a7cf9f1da5724a8f665bf189b1d
#
_cell.length_a   1.000
_cell.length_b   1.000
_cell.length_c   1.000
_cell.angle_alpha   90.00
_cell.angle_beta   90.00
_cell.angle_gamma   90.00
#
_symmetry.space_group_name_H-M   'P 1'
#
loop_
_entity.id
_entity.type
_entity.pdbx_description
1 polymer ?
#
loop_
_entity_poly.entity_id
_entity_poly.type
_entity_poly.pdbx_seq_one_letter_code
_entity_poly.pdbx_strand_id
1 'polypeptide(L)'
;MPRRARPQERKTAPDRKYGNVSLAQFNNKLMQRGKRSTAERILYGALTLAETTTRKPGNEVFELALKNASPLIEVKPRRVGGATYQVPVEIRADRRGSLAMRWLIEAARKRPGKSMAERLAGELVDAMNNAGGAVRRKEETHKMAEANKAFSHYKW
;
A
#
# COMPACT_ATOMS: atom_id res chain seq x y z
N MET A 1 23.97 19.11 5.67
CA MET A 1 24.64 18.47 4.52
C MET A 1 25.05 17.06 4.92
N PRO A 2 24.73 16.01 4.18
CA PRO A 2 25.20 14.67 4.50
C PRO A 2 26.73 14.64 4.34
N ARG A 3 27.40 14.08 5.33
CA ARG A 3 28.87 13.99 5.39
C ARG A 3 29.44 12.97 4.39
N ARG A 4 28.59 12.09 3.84
CA ARG A 4 28.96 11.06 2.84
C ARG A 4 28.00 11.14 1.65
N ALA A 5 28.49 10.74 0.47
CA ALA A 5 27.65 10.61 -0.71
C ALA A 5 26.45 9.67 -0.44
N ARG A 6 25.28 10.04 -0.93
CA ARG A 6 24.10 9.20 -0.82
C ARG A 6 24.34 7.89 -1.59
N PRO A 7 24.15 6.72 -0.98
CA PRO A 7 24.30 5.46 -1.71
C PRO A 7 23.30 5.37 -2.85
N GLN A 8 23.70 4.74 -3.95
CA GLN A 8 22.82 4.52 -5.10
C GLN A 8 21.64 3.65 -4.71
N GLU A 9 20.45 4.03 -5.16
CA GLU A 9 19.23 3.26 -4.94
C GLU A 9 19.29 1.95 -5.76
N ARG A 10 19.08 0.84 -5.07
CA ARG A 10 19.01 -0.48 -5.74
C ARG A 10 17.68 -0.58 -6.49
N LYS A 11 17.74 -0.75 -7.79
CA LYS A 11 16.56 -1.01 -8.62
C LYS A 11 16.01 -2.40 -8.29
N THR A 12 14.72 -2.48 -8.02
CA THR A 12 14.04 -3.77 -7.80
C THR A 12 13.87 -4.47 -9.14
N ALA A 13 14.39 -5.70 -9.26
CA ALA A 13 14.13 -6.53 -10.42
C ALA A 13 12.63 -6.86 -10.53
N PRO A 14 12.06 -6.99 -11.72
CA PRO A 14 10.67 -7.37 -11.90
C PRO A 14 10.41 -8.78 -11.37
N ASP A 15 9.15 -9.06 -11.07
CA ASP A 15 8.71 -10.37 -10.61
C ASP A 15 8.92 -11.45 -11.68
N ARG A 16 9.32 -12.65 -11.28
CA ARG A 16 9.68 -13.72 -12.22
C ARG A 16 8.49 -14.29 -12.99
N LYS A 17 7.31 -14.32 -12.38
CA LYS A 17 6.11 -14.92 -12.98
C LYS A 17 5.35 -13.94 -13.87
N TYR A 18 5.20 -12.70 -13.43
CA TYR A 18 4.37 -11.70 -14.10
C TYR A 18 5.17 -10.54 -14.72
N GLY A 19 6.49 -10.48 -14.54
CA GLY A 19 7.34 -9.40 -15.05
C GLY A 19 7.04 -8.02 -14.44
N ASN A 20 6.25 -7.95 -13.36
CA ASN A 20 5.75 -6.72 -12.77
C ASN A 20 6.63 -6.23 -11.60
N VAL A 21 7.15 -5.03 -11.73
CA VAL A 21 8.00 -4.40 -10.69
C VAL A 21 7.19 -4.11 -9.41
N SER A 22 5.93 -3.71 -9.54
CA SER A 22 5.07 -3.42 -8.38
C SER A 22 4.79 -4.68 -7.55
N LEU A 23 4.63 -5.84 -8.20
CA LEU A 23 4.51 -7.14 -7.49
C LEU A 23 5.81 -7.49 -6.75
N ALA A 24 6.96 -7.28 -7.37
CA ALA A 24 8.25 -7.51 -6.70
C ALA A 24 8.44 -6.59 -5.48
N GLN A 25 8.05 -5.31 -5.59
CA GLN A 25 8.07 -4.37 -4.48
C GLN A 25 7.08 -4.77 -3.37
N PHE A 26 5.89 -5.24 -3.74
CA PHE A 26 4.90 -5.74 -2.80
C PHE A 26 5.41 -6.97 -2.05
N ASN A 27 6.03 -7.92 -2.75
CA ASN A 27 6.67 -9.09 -2.14
C ASN A 27 7.75 -8.70 -1.12
N ASN A 28 8.59 -7.72 -1.45
CA ASN A 28 9.60 -7.20 -0.53
C ASN A 28 8.99 -6.58 0.75
N LYS A 29 7.79 -5.97 0.66
CA LYS A 29 7.06 -5.43 1.83
C LYS A 29 6.31 -6.50 2.62
N LEU A 30 5.83 -7.53 1.94
CA LEU A 30 5.15 -8.68 2.56
C LEU A 30 6.13 -9.54 3.36
N MET A 31 7.37 -9.66 2.87
CA MET A 31 8.43 -10.45 3.45
C MET A 31 8.73 -10.06 4.91
N GLN A 32 8.89 -11.05 5.76
CA GLN A 32 9.32 -10.89 7.15
C GLN A 32 10.60 -11.70 7.40
N ARG A 33 11.51 -11.13 8.19
CA ARG A 33 12.75 -11.80 8.61
C ARG A 33 13.59 -12.35 7.44
N GLY A 34 13.52 -11.73 6.26
CA GLY A 34 14.27 -12.16 5.07
C GLY A 34 13.75 -13.42 4.36
N LYS A 35 12.60 -13.99 4.80
CA LYS A 35 12.05 -15.23 4.22
C LYS A 35 11.32 -14.95 2.90
N ARG A 36 12.08 -14.74 1.83
CA ARG A 36 11.57 -14.36 0.52
C ARG A 36 10.71 -15.45 -0.11
N SER A 37 11.15 -16.70 -0.09
CA SER A 37 10.41 -17.83 -0.68
C SER A 37 9.02 -18.04 -0.05
N THR A 38 8.92 -17.82 1.26
CA THR A 38 7.64 -17.87 1.97
C THR A 38 6.72 -16.73 1.52
N ALA A 39 7.24 -15.51 1.38
CA ALA A 39 6.47 -14.36 0.91
C ALA A 39 6.00 -14.54 -0.55
N GLU A 40 6.84 -15.06 -1.44
CA GLU A 40 6.49 -15.40 -2.82
C GLU A 40 5.38 -16.46 -2.88
N ARG A 41 5.46 -17.52 -2.07
CA ARG A 41 4.41 -18.53 -1.98
C ARG A 41 3.08 -17.96 -1.52
N ILE A 42 3.08 -17.09 -0.52
CA ILE A 42 1.87 -16.39 -0.04
C ILE A 42 1.30 -15.50 -1.13
N LEU A 43 2.13 -14.70 -1.79
CA LEU A 43 1.70 -13.77 -2.83
C LEU A 43 1.09 -14.53 -4.02
N TYR A 44 1.80 -15.52 -4.57
CA TYR A 44 1.27 -16.27 -5.72
C TYR A 44 0.03 -17.09 -5.35
N GLY A 45 -0.01 -17.68 -4.16
CA GLY A 45 -1.22 -18.36 -3.66
C GLY A 45 -2.41 -17.40 -3.53
N ALA A 46 -2.17 -16.18 -3.03
CA ALA A 46 -3.22 -15.16 -2.94
C ALA A 46 -3.72 -14.71 -4.32
N LEU A 47 -2.82 -14.51 -5.29
CA LEU A 47 -3.20 -14.13 -6.65
C LEU A 47 -4.00 -15.24 -7.34
N THR A 48 -3.61 -16.50 -7.20
CA THR A 48 -4.37 -17.65 -7.75
C THR A 48 -5.77 -17.74 -7.14
N LEU A 49 -5.91 -17.55 -5.82
CA LEU A 49 -7.21 -17.52 -5.16
C LEU A 49 -8.07 -16.34 -5.61
N ALA A 50 -7.47 -15.17 -5.78
CA ALA A 50 -8.18 -13.99 -6.29
C ALA A 50 -8.63 -14.20 -7.74
N GLU A 51 -7.81 -14.83 -8.59
CA GLU A 51 -8.13 -15.18 -9.97
C GLU A 51 -9.33 -16.14 -10.05
N THR A 52 -9.34 -17.21 -9.24
CA THR A 52 -10.47 -18.15 -9.17
C THR A 52 -11.79 -17.47 -8.73
N THR A 53 -11.67 -16.49 -7.81
CA THR A 53 -12.86 -15.78 -7.28
C THR A 53 -13.40 -14.76 -8.26
N THR A 54 -12.51 -13.99 -8.93
CA THR A 54 -12.89 -12.84 -9.76
C THR A 54 -12.98 -13.17 -11.25
N ARG A 55 -12.46 -14.32 -11.68
CA ARG A 55 -12.29 -14.73 -13.09
C ARG A 55 -11.48 -13.72 -13.91
N LYS A 56 -10.62 -12.93 -13.25
CA LYS A 56 -9.69 -11.98 -13.87
C LYS A 56 -8.27 -12.41 -13.60
N PRO A 57 -7.31 -12.08 -14.47
CA PRO A 57 -5.89 -12.35 -14.24
C PRO A 57 -5.44 -11.77 -12.90
N GLY A 58 -4.71 -12.54 -12.09
CA GLY A 58 -4.29 -12.12 -10.75
C GLY A 58 -3.46 -10.82 -10.74
N ASN A 59 -2.67 -10.58 -11.79
CA ASN A 59 -1.93 -9.33 -11.96
C ASN A 59 -2.87 -8.12 -12.12
N GLU A 60 -3.93 -8.25 -12.90
CA GLU A 60 -4.94 -7.19 -13.11
C GLU A 60 -5.68 -6.88 -11.79
N VAL A 61 -6.09 -7.91 -11.06
CA VAL A 61 -6.73 -7.76 -9.74
C VAL A 61 -5.81 -6.97 -8.79
N PHE A 62 -4.52 -7.30 -8.77
CA PHE A 62 -3.55 -6.60 -7.95
C PHE A 62 -3.38 -5.13 -8.34
N GLU A 63 -3.27 -4.82 -9.63
CA GLU A 63 -3.10 -3.46 -10.11
C GLU A 63 -4.33 -2.59 -9.82
N LEU A 64 -5.53 -3.13 -10.02
CA LEU A 64 -6.78 -2.44 -9.66
C LEU A 64 -6.88 -2.21 -8.15
N ALA A 65 -6.59 -3.23 -7.33
CA ALA A 65 -6.57 -3.11 -5.88
C ALA A 65 -5.56 -2.04 -5.41
N LEU A 66 -4.36 -2.02 -6.00
CA LEU A 66 -3.33 -1.05 -5.68
C LEU A 66 -3.76 0.37 -6.06
N LYS A 67 -4.35 0.56 -7.24
CA LYS A 67 -4.90 1.84 -7.72
C LYS A 67 -5.99 2.34 -6.77
N ASN A 68 -6.94 1.49 -6.42
CA ASN A 68 -8.06 1.84 -5.55
C ASN A 68 -7.64 2.18 -4.12
N ALA A 69 -6.61 1.49 -3.59
CA ALA A 69 -6.06 1.76 -2.27
C ALA A 69 -5.08 2.94 -2.22
N SER A 70 -4.64 3.48 -3.37
CA SER A 70 -3.64 4.55 -3.43
C SER A 70 -4.21 5.89 -2.99
N PRO A 71 -3.67 6.53 -1.91
CA PRO A 71 -4.11 7.83 -1.45
C PRO A 71 -3.48 8.96 -2.25
N LEU A 72 -4.20 10.08 -2.39
CA LEU A 72 -3.71 11.31 -3.02
C LEU A 72 -3.14 12.30 -2.00
N ILE A 73 -3.72 12.30 -0.79
CA ILE A 73 -3.42 13.26 0.28
C ILE A 73 -3.13 12.48 1.57
N GLU A 74 -2.16 12.96 2.34
CA GLU A 74 -1.89 12.48 3.71
C GLU A 74 -1.91 13.68 4.67
N VAL A 75 -2.09 13.41 5.95
CA VAL A 75 -2.04 14.43 7.00
C VAL A 75 -0.73 14.30 7.74
N LYS A 76 -0.01 15.42 7.89
CA LYS A 76 1.26 15.47 8.63
C LYS A 76 1.16 16.41 9.83
N PRO A 77 1.61 15.99 11.00
CA PRO A 77 1.66 16.87 12.15
C PRO A 77 2.73 17.96 11.96
N ARG A 78 2.36 19.23 12.18
CA ARG A 78 3.25 20.39 12.18
C ARG A 78 3.09 21.17 13.47
N ARG A 79 4.20 21.55 14.09
CA ARG A 79 4.19 22.42 15.28
C ARG A 79 4.28 23.88 14.88
N VAL A 80 3.30 24.66 15.30
CA VAL A 80 3.26 26.12 15.09
C VAL A 80 2.89 26.77 16.41
N GLY A 81 3.76 27.62 16.95
CA GLY A 81 3.51 28.35 18.19
C GLY A 81 3.22 27.47 19.41
N GLY A 82 3.80 26.25 19.47
CA GLY A 82 3.60 25.28 20.57
C GLY A 82 2.41 24.34 20.39
N ALA A 83 1.49 24.62 19.48
CA ALA A 83 0.39 23.71 19.13
C ALA A 83 0.75 22.79 17.95
N THR A 84 0.20 21.57 17.94
CA THR A 84 0.40 20.61 16.85
C THR A 84 -0.83 20.57 15.95
N TYR A 85 -0.67 20.99 14.70
CA TYR A 85 -1.72 20.98 13.68
C TYR A 85 -1.51 19.82 12.71
N GLN A 86 -2.62 19.23 12.29
CA GLN A 86 -2.63 18.18 11.28
C GLN A 86 -2.77 18.83 9.89
N VAL A 87 -1.66 18.97 9.18
CA VAL A 87 -1.62 19.69 7.89
C VAL A 87 -1.79 18.73 6.73
N PRO A 88 -2.79 18.90 5.84
CA PRO A 88 -2.94 18.09 4.65
C PRO A 88 -1.83 18.38 3.63
N VAL A 89 -1.19 17.34 3.14
CA VAL A 89 -0.09 17.43 2.18
C VAL A 89 -0.32 16.41 1.06
N GLU A 90 -0.13 16.85 -0.19
CA GLU A 90 -0.16 15.93 -1.32
C GLU A 90 0.96 14.90 -1.23
N ILE A 91 0.65 13.66 -1.61
CA ILE A 91 1.61 12.56 -1.58
C ILE A 91 2.31 12.50 -2.94
N ARG A 92 3.65 12.44 -2.94
CA ARG A 92 4.43 12.24 -4.17
C ARG A 92 4.11 10.88 -4.79
N ALA A 93 4.19 10.77 -6.11
CA ALA A 93 3.80 9.59 -6.88
C ALA A 93 4.53 8.30 -6.42
N ASP A 94 5.83 8.38 -6.14
CA ASP A 94 6.67 7.30 -5.64
C ASP A 94 6.20 6.74 -4.28
N ARG A 95 5.66 7.62 -3.43
CA ARG A 95 5.18 7.28 -2.10
C ARG A 95 3.76 6.72 -2.10
N ARG A 96 2.88 7.12 -3.05
CA ARG A 96 1.48 6.67 -3.12
C ARG A 96 1.38 5.14 -3.18
N GLY A 97 2.07 4.52 -4.14
CA GLY A 97 2.11 3.06 -4.28
C GLY A 97 2.69 2.37 -3.04
N SER A 98 3.72 2.95 -2.44
CA SER A 98 4.34 2.41 -1.23
C SER A 98 3.38 2.40 -0.03
N LEU A 99 2.55 3.42 0.14
CA LEU A 99 1.52 3.50 1.18
C LEU A 99 0.39 2.50 0.92
N ALA A 100 -0.13 2.45 -0.31
CA ALA A 100 -1.18 1.51 -0.68
C ALA A 100 -0.77 0.05 -0.42
N MET A 101 0.43 -0.34 -0.84
CA MET A 101 0.97 -1.69 -0.56
C MET A 101 1.02 -1.99 0.94
N ARG A 102 1.45 -1.05 1.75
CA ARG A 102 1.50 -1.21 3.21
C ARG A 102 0.11 -1.39 3.80
N TRP A 103 -0.85 -0.56 3.40
CA TRP A 103 -2.22 -0.64 3.89
C TRP A 103 -2.92 -1.94 3.49
N LEU A 104 -2.70 -2.43 2.26
CA LEU A 104 -3.20 -3.74 1.83
C LEU A 104 -2.65 -4.87 2.69
N ILE A 105 -1.34 -4.86 3.00
CA ILE A 105 -0.72 -5.88 3.86
C ILE A 105 -1.23 -5.78 5.30
N GLU A 106 -1.33 -4.58 5.86
CA GLU A 106 -1.84 -4.35 7.21
C GLU A 106 -3.31 -4.78 7.34
N ALA A 107 -4.15 -4.43 6.36
CA ALA A 107 -5.54 -4.82 6.31
C ALA A 107 -5.68 -6.35 6.19
N ALA A 108 -4.94 -6.98 5.28
CA ALA A 108 -4.93 -8.43 5.13
C ALA A 108 -4.54 -9.16 6.42
N ARG A 109 -3.55 -8.65 7.17
CA ARG A 109 -3.13 -9.23 8.46
C ARG A 109 -4.22 -9.20 9.52
N LYS A 110 -5.11 -8.20 9.49
CA LYS A 110 -6.22 -8.03 10.43
C LYS A 110 -7.44 -8.89 10.07
N ARG A 111 -7.54 -9.40 8.84
CA ARG A 111 -8.67 -10.22 8.41
C ARG A 111 -8.68 -11.59 9.12
N PRO A 112 -9.85 -12.14 9.39
CA PRO A 112 -9.98 -13.55 9.77
C PRO A 112 -9.63 -14.45 8.57
N GLY A 113 -9.11 -15.64 8.81
CA GLY A 113 -8.78 -16.63 7.79
C GLY A 113 -7.70 -17.60 8.27
N LYS A 114 -7.65 -18.77 7.67
CA LYS A 114 -6.72 -19.86 8.07
C LYS A 114 -5.29 -19.54 7.66
N SER A 115 -5.09 -18.99 6.46
CA SER A 115 -3.78 -18.70 5.91
C SER A 115 -3.63 -17.22 5.51
N MET A 116 -2.38 -16.74 5.46
CA MET A 116 -2.12 -15.37 4.99
C MET A 116 -2.45 -15.22 3.50
N ALA A 117 -2.35 -16.28 2.71
CA ALA A 117 -2.73 -16.26 1.30
C ALA A 117 -4.23 -16.00 1.11
N GLU A 118 -5.10 -16.69 1.88
CA GLU A 118 -6.56 -16.44 1.88
C GLU A 118 -6.91 -15.02 2.32
N ARG A 119 -6.30 -14.56 3.42
CA ARG A 119 -6.53 -13.21 3.94
C ARG A 119 -6.15 -12.14 2.93
N LEU A 120 -5.00 -12.31 2.27
CA LEU A 120 -4.52 -11.39 1.25
C LEU A 120 -5.39 -11.44 0.00
N ALA A 121 -5.80 -12.62 -0.47
CA ALA A 121 -6.71 -12.77 -1.60
C ALA A 121 -8.04 -12.04 -1.34
N GLY A 122 -8.65 -12.26 -0.17
CA GLY A 122 -9.88 -11.57 0.22
C GLY A 122 -9.73 -10.05 0.25
N GLU A 123 -8.61 -9.53 0.76
CA GLU A 123 -8.37 -8.07 0.78
C GLU A 123 -8.16 -7.50 -0.63
N LEU A 124 -7.43 -8.22 -1.51
CA LEU A 124 -7.22 -7.79 -2.90
C LEU A 124 -8.53 -7.75 -3.69
N VAL A 125 -9.40 -8.76 -3.54
CA VAL A 125 -10.71 -8.81 -4.19
C VAL A 125 -11.61 -7.68 -3.71
N ASP A 126 -11.67 -7.43 -2.39
CA ASP A 126 -12.44 -6.33 -1.83
C ASP A 126 -11.91 -4.97 -2.29
N ALA A 127 -10.59 -4.78 -2.26
CA ALA A 127 -9.95 -3.54 -2.71
C ALA A 127 -10.15 -3.28 -4.22
N MET A 128 -10.16 -4.33 -5.04
CA MET A 128 -10.53 -4.20 -6.46
C MET A 128 -11.95 -3.63 -6.63
N ASN A 129 -12.88 -4.02 -5.75
CA ASN A 129 -14.27 -3.57 -5.74
C ASN A 129 -14.48 -2.27 -4.92
N ASN A 130 -13.41 -1.49 -4.64
CA ASN A 130 -13.45 -0.30 -3.79
C ASN A 130 -14.00 -0.55 -2.37
N ALA A 131 -13.77 -1.73 -1.83
CA ALA A 131 -14.14 -2.13 -0.49
C ALA A 131 -12.91 -2.58 0.32
N GLY A 132 -13.11 -3.07 1.53
CA GLY A 132 -12.03 -3.61 2.36
C GLY A 132 -11.33 -2.60 3.27
N GLY A 133 -10.42 -3.11 4.09
CA GLY A 133 -9.76 -2.33 5.13
C GLY A 133 -8.77 -1.29 4.59
N ALA A 134 -8.09 -1.59 3.49
CA ALA A 134 -7.14 -0.68 2.86
C ALA A 134 -7.84 0.53 2.23
N VAL A 135 -8.96 0.31 1.55
CA VAL A 135 -9.76 1.39 0.94
C VAL A 135 -10.40 2.26 2.03
N ARG A 136 -10.96 1.66 3.07
CA ARG A 136 -11.46 2.43 4.25
C ARG A 136 -10.38 3.30 4.85
N ARG A 137 -9.16 2.81 4.98
CA ARG A 137 -8.02 3.59 5.48
C ARG A 137 -7.70 4.79 4.58
N LYS A 138 -7.77 4.61 3.25
CA LYS A 138 -7.64 5.73 2.31
C LYS A 138 -8.73 6.78 2.54
N GLU A 139 -9.99 6.35 2.61
CA GLU A 139 -11.14 7.26 2.82
C GLU A 139 -11.05 8.01 4.14
N GLU A 140 -10.69 7.34 5.23
CA GLU A 140 -10.45 7.97 6.53
C GLU A 140 -9.35 9.04 6.45
N THR A 141 -8.25 8.73 5.76
CA THR A 141 -7.15 9.67 5.57
C THR A 141 -7.59 10.89 4.75
N HIS A 142 -8.38 10.68 3.68
CA HIS A 142 -8.93 11.76 2.88
C HIS A 142 -9.93 12.61 3.66
N LYS A 143 -10.83 12.00 4.45
CA LYS A 143 -11.77 12.73 5.34
C LYS A 143 -11.03 13.57 6.38
N MET A 144 -9.96 13.01 6.99
CA MET A 144 -9.11 13.78 7.92
C MET A 144 -8.42 14.95 7.21
N ALA A 145 -7.94 14.77 5.99
CA ALA A 145 -7.32 15.82 5.22
C ALA A 145 -8.32 16.95 4.84
N GLU A 146 -9.54 16.57 4.51
CA GLU A 146 -10.62 17.52 4.19
C GLU A 146 -11.04 18.31 5.43
N ALA A 147 -11.25 17.66 6.57
CA ALA A 147 -11.57 18.31 7.84
C ALA A 147 -10.47 19.31 8.29
N ASN A 148 -9.21 19.04 7.96
CA ASN A 148 -8.07 19.88 8.29
C ASN A 148 -7.66 20.85 7.16
N LYS A 149 -8.48 21.00 6.12
CA LYS A 149 -8.18 21.85 4.95
C LYS A 149 -7.87 23.30 5.31
N ALA A 150 -8.47 23.82 6.37
CA ALA A 150 -8.21 25.18 6.88
C ALA A 150 -6.74 25.41 7.24
N PHE A 151 -6.01 24.37 7.65
CA PHE A 151 -4.60 24.42 8.02
C PHE A 151 -3.63 24.20 6.85
N SER A 152 -4.12 24.14 5.62
CA SER A 152 -3.29 23.88 4.43
C SER A 152 -2.24 24.97 4.18
N HIS A 153 -2.46 26.19 4.66
CA HIS A 153 -1.51 27.30 4.56
C HIS A 153 -0.24 27.11 5.42
N TYR A 154 -0.23 26.18 6.37
CA TYR A 154 0.98 25.78 7.12
C TYR A 154 1.83 24.74 6.37
N LYS A 155 1.60 24.54 5.07
CA LYS A 155 2.37 23.66 4.19
C LYS A 155 3.66 24.40 3.76
N TRP A 156 4.76 24.00 4.30
CA TRP A 156 6.13 24.45 3.95
C TRP A 156 7.08 23.28 3.79
#